data_c4e492d32f63385cc2e632952bd9d030
#
_entry.id   c4e492d32f63385cc2e632952bd9d030
#
_cell.length_a   1.000
_cell.length_b   1.000
_cell.length_c   1.000
_cell.angle_alpha   90.00
_cell.angle_beta   90.00
_cell.angle_gamma   90.00
#
_symmetry.space_group_name_H-M   'P 1'
#
loop_
_entity.id
_entity.type
_entity.pdbx_description
1 polymer ?
#
loop_
_entity_poly.entity_id
_entity_poly.type
_entity_poly.pdbx_seq_one_letter_code
_entity_poly.pdbx_strand_id
1 'polypeptide(L)'
;MSDIKDEKTSSYKDTIFLPQTDFPMRAGLPQREPAFLAHWQAMDLHGRLRSDAKGREKFILHDGPPYANGHLHMGHALNKILKDIINRSRQMMGYDAFYVPGWDCHGLPIEWMIEEKYRKAGKNKDEVPLVEFRRECREFAAGWIDVQREEFKRLGVLGDWDHPYTTMAYDSEAQIVREFLKFVMNGGLYRGSKPVLWSVVEKTALAEAG
;
A
#
# COMPACT_ATOMS: atom_id res chain seq x y z
N MET A 1 29.52 -63.29 36.77
CA MET A 1 29.47 -61.89 36.46
C MET A 1 29.99 -61.75 35.04
N SER A 2 29.08 -61.59 34.08
CA SER A 2 29.38 -61.53 32.67
C SER A 2 29.42 -60.02 32.26
N ASP A 3 30.60 -59.66 31.82
CA ASP A 3 30.81 -58.26 31.24
C ASP A 3 29.97 -58.14 29.97
N ILE A 4 28.94 -57.35 30.08
CA ILE A 4 28.20 -56.87 28.90
C ILE A 4 29.07 -55.76 28.26
N LYS A 5 29.74 -56.11 27.16
CA LYS A 5 30.43 -55.14 26.33
C LYS A 5 29.36 -54.21 25.70
N ASP A 6 29.42 -52.93 26.05
CA ASP A 6 28.70 -51.88 25.35
C ASP A 6 29.05 -51.92 23.84
N GLU A 7 28.14 -52.40 23.03
CA GLU A 7 28.22 -52.21 21.58
C GLU A 7 28.08 -50.69 21.27
N LYS A 8 29.22 -50.07 20.93
CA LYS A 8 29.22 -48.75 20.35
C LYS A 8 28.31 -48.74 19.12
N THR A 9 27.11 -48.24 19.28
CA THR A 9 26.22 -47.94 18.15
C THR A 9 26.98 -47.02 17.18
N SER A 10 27.41 -47.56 16.06
CA SER A 10 28.11 -46.80 15.01
C SER A 10 27.19 -45.72 14.49
N SER A 11 27.58 -44.48 14.69
CA SER A 11 26.83 -43.35 14.12
C SER A 11 27.10 -43.26 12.63
N TYR A 12 26.04 -43.38 11.81
CA TYR A 12 26.13 -43.25 10.36
C TYR A 12 26.18 -41.78 9.92
N LYS A 13 26.34 -40.82 10.84
CA LYS A 13 26.39 -39.39 10.52
C LYS A 13 27.52 -39.04 9.56
N ASP A 14 28.65 -39.68 9.68
CA ASP A 14 29.84 -39.44 8.88
C ASP A 14 29.79 -40.12 7.50
N THR A 15 28.76 -40.91 7.24
CA THR A 15 28.54 -41.53 5.93
C THR A 15 27.55 -40.76 5.04
N ILE A 16 27.00 -39.67 5.56
CA ILE A 16 26.04 -38.84 4.84
C ILE A 16 26.80 -37.75 4.07
N PHE A 17 26.74 -37.81 2.76
CA PHE A 17 27.31 -36.79 1.89
C PHE A 17 26.30 -35.63 1.72
N LEU A 18 26.37 -34.66 2.61
CA LEU A 18 25.61 -33.42 2.46
C LEU A 18 26.38 -32.40 1.61
N PRO A 19 25.72 -31.64 0.75
CA PRO A 19 26.38 -30.58 0.02
C PRO A 19 26.93 -29.52 0.99
N GLN A 20 28.21 -29.17 0.81
CA GLN A 20 28.81 -28.04 1.53
C GLN A 20 28.47 -26.76 0.79
N THR A 21 27.80 -25.84 1.45
CA THR A 21 27.37 -24.57 0.86
C THR A 21 27.30 -23.50 1.93
N ASP A 22 27.69 -22.28 1.59
CA ASP A 22 27.48 -21.09 2.43
C ASP A 22 26.02 -20.64 2.45
N PHE A 23 25.16 -21.30 1.66
CA PHE A 23 23.73 -21.00 1.67
C PHE A 23 23.12 -21.41 3.00
N PRO A 24 22.51 -20.48 3.75
CA PRO A 24 22.02 -20.77 5.10
C PRO A 24 20.86 -21.75 5.07
N MET A 25 20.93 -22.80 5.89
CA MET A 25 19.90 -23.83 6.01
C MET A 25 18.57 -23.30 6.59
N ARG A 26 18.61 -22.18 7.28
CA ARG A 26 17.42 -21.51 7.82
C ARG A 26 17.23 -20.20 7.07
N ALA A 27 16.02 -19.95 6.58
CA ALA A 27 15.69 -18.73 5.85
C ALA A 27 15.89 -17.48 6.74
N GLY A 28 15.40 -17.48 7.97
CA GLY A 28 15.57 -16.37 8.91
C GLY A 28 15.12 -15.03 8.32
N LEU A 29 14.06 -15.03 7.48
CA LEU A 29 13.65 -13.88 6.68
C LEU A 29 13.39 -12.62 7.51
N PRO A 30 12.69 -12.68 8.66
CA PRO A 30 12.43 -11.46 9.45
C PRO A 30 13.70 -10.70 9.85
N GLN A 31 14.82 -11.42 10.06
CA GLN A 31 16.11 -10.83 10.42
C GLN A 31 16.93 -10.42 9.21
N ARG A 32 16.78 -11.09 8.07
CA ARG A 32 17.60 -10.86 6.86
C ARG A 32 17.01 -9.81 5.90
N GLU A 33 15.69 -9.76 5.77
CA GLU A 33 15.03 -8.83 4.84
C GLU A 33 15.38 -7.36 5.11
N PRO A 34 15.47 -6.85 6.35
CA PRO A 34 15.89 -5.47 6.59
C PRO A 34 17.27 -5.16 6.01
N ALA A 35 18.20 -6.12 6.06
CA ALA A 35 19.52 -5.94 5.47
C ALA A 35 19.48 -5.90 3.94
N PHE A 36 18.60 -6.66 3.30
CA PHE A 36 18.39 -6.59 1.85
C PHE A 36 17.83 -5.23 1.45
N LEU A 37 16.84 -4.72 2.17
CA LEU A 37 16.25 -3.41 1.90
C LEU A 37 17.29 -2.29 2.06
N ALA A 38 18.08 -2.34 3.14
CA ALA A 38 19.17 -1.39 3.34
C ALA A 38 20.21 -1.44 2.23
N HIS A 39 20.55 -2.63 1.75
CA HIS A 39 21.47 -2.80 0.62
C HIS A 39 20.90 -2.21 -0.68
N TRP A 40 19.63 -2.48 -1.01
CA TRP A 40 18.96 -1.92 -2.18
C TRP A 40 18.89 -0.40 -2.14
N GLN A 41 18.64 0.16 -0.96
CA GLN A 41 18.63 1.61 -0.75
C GLN A 41 20.04 2.19 -0.93
N ALA A 42 21.08 1.58 -0.33
CA ALA A 42 22.44 2.06 -0.42
C ALA A 42 22.98 2.07 -1.86
N MET A 43 22.54 1.13 -2.70
CA MET A 43 22.92 1.10 -4.11
C MET A 43 22.00 1.92 -5.04
N ASP A 44 21.00 2.59 -4.50
CA ASP A 44 19.95 3.28 -5.24
C ASP A 44 19.31 2.38 -6.33
N LEU A 45 18.87 1.19 -5.93
CA LEU A 45 18.31 0.21 -6.86
C LEU A 45 17.19 0.79 -7.72
N HIS A 46 16.26 1.55 -7.12
CA HIS A 46 15.14 2.15 -7.83
C HIS A 46 15.61 3.15 -8.90
N GLY A 47 16.50 4.09 -8.54
CA GLY A 47 17.05 5.06 -9.49
C GLY A 47 17.82 4.40 -10.64
N ARG A 48 18.60 3.36 -10.36
CA ARG A 48 19.28 2.56 -11.40
C ARG A 48 18.30 1.91 -12.35
N LEU A 49 17.26 1.25 -11.85
CA LEU A 49 16.22 0.62 -12.69
C LEU A 49 15.50 1.66 -13.55
N ARG A 50 15.26 2.86 -13.04
CA ARG A 50 14.68 3.96 -13.83
C ARG A 50 15.60 4.44 -14.93
N SER A 51 16.90 4.58 -14.64
CA SER A 51 17.91 4.95 -15.63
C SER A 51 18.05 3.92 -16.73
N ASP A 52 18.13 2.64 -16.37
CA ASP A 52 18.26 1.53 -17.30
C ASP A 52 17.01 1.31 -18.18
N ALA A 53 15.84 1.69 -17.68
CA ALA A 53 14.58 1.58 -18.41
C ALA A 53 14.33 2.73 -19.40
N LYS A 54 15.17 3.77 -19.38
CA LYS A 54 14.98 4.95 -20.23
C LYS A 54 14.97 4.60 -21.72
N GLY A 55 13.88 4.99 -22.39
CA GLY A 55 13.68 4.73 -23.83
C GLY A 55 13.10 3.35 -24.16
N ARG A 56 12.84 2.50 -23.19
CA ARG A 56 12.11 1.24 -23.37
C ARG A 56 10.61 1.47 -23.55
N GLU A 57 9.90 0.50 -24.09
CA GLU A 57 8.45 0.49 -24.16
C GLU A 57 7.86 0.51 -22.75
N LYS A 58 6.85 1.36 -22.54
CA LYS A 58 6.21 1.51 -21.23
C LYS A 58 5.24 0.37 -20.96
N PHE A 59 5.35 -0.20 -19.77
CA PHE A 59 4.33 -1.06 -19.17
C PHE A 59 3.73 -0.36 -17.96
N ILE A 60 2.46 0.02 -18.05
CA ILE A 60 1.78 0.77 -17.00
C ILE A 60 0.80 -0.16 -16.30
N LEU A 61 1.07 -0.47 -15.04
CA LEU A 61 0.15 -1.13 -14.13
C LEU A 61 -0.49 -0.08 -13.23
N HIS A 62 -1.75 0.24 -13.51
CA HIS A 62 -2.50 1.20 -12.70
C HIS A 62 -2.83 0.59 -11.32
N ASP A 63 -2.57 1.37 -10.27
CA ASP A 63 -2.86 0.94 -8.90
C ASP A 63 -4.31 1.26 -8.52
N GLY A 64 -5.00 0.33 -7.85
CA GLY A 64 -6.17 0.63 -7.03
C GLY A 64 -5.67 1.15 -5.69
N PRO A 65 -5.81 2.45 -5.42
CA PRO A 65 -5.20 3.05 -4.24
C PRO A 65 -5.90 2.56 -2.96
N PRO A 66 -5.15 2.12 -1.94
CA PRO A 66 -5.73 1.79 -0.65
C PRO A 66 -6.22 3.03 0.08
N TYR A 67 -7.15 2.86 1.00
CA TYR A 67 -7.55 3.92 1.91
C TYR A 67 -6.41 4.32 2.84
N ALA A 68 -6.23 5.64 3.01
CA ALA A 68 -5.31 6.22 3.98
C ALA A 68 -5.91 6.18 5.40
N ASN A 69 -6.16 4.97 5.89
CA ASN A 69 -6.78 4.73 7.21
C ASN A 69 -6.38 3.37 7.75
N GLY A 70 -5.64 3.37 8.86
CA GLY A 70 -5.21 2.15 9.55
C GLY A 70 -3.98 1.47 8.95
N HIS A 71 -3.51 0.45 9.65
CA HIS A 71 -2.38 -0.38 9.25
C HIS A 71 -2.72 -1.31 8.09
N LEU A 72 -1.69 -1.81 7.42
CA LEU A 72 -1.85 -2.80 6.37
C LEU A 72 -2.42 -4.11 6.93
N HIS A 73 -3.31 -4.71 6.17
CA HIS A 73 -3.78 -6.07 6.40
C HIS A 73 -3.34 -7.00 5.26
N MET A 74 -3.58 -8.30 5.41
CA MET A 74 -3.13 -9.30 4.43
C MET A 74 -3.63 -9.04 3.01
N GLY A 75 -4.81 -8.46 2.84
CA GLY A 75 -5.33 -8.07 1.52
C GLY A 75 -4.47 -6.99 0.85
N HIS A 76 -4.02 -5.99 1.60
CA HIS A 76 -3.08 -4.99 1.10
C HIS A 76 -1.74 -5.63 0.71
N ALA A 77 -1.19 -6.50 1.57
CA ALA A 77 0.06 -7.18 1.31
C ALA A 77 -0.02 -8.03 0.03
N LEU A 78 -1.07 -8.86 -0.10
CA LEU A 78 -1.28 -9.70 -1.28
C LEU A 78 -1.36 -8.86 -2.56
N ASN A 79 -2.19 -7.81 -2.55
CA ASN A 79 -2.38 -6.93 -3.71
C ASN A 79 -1.06 -6.27 -4.15
N LYS A 80 -0.32 -5.66 -3.21
CA LYS A 80 0.92 -4.94 -3.53
C LYS A 80 2.06 -5.87 -3.92
N ILE A 81 2.19 -7.02 -3.27
CA ILE A 81 3.22 -8.01 -3.63
C ILE A 81 2.99 -8.57 -5.03
N LEU A 82 1.73 -8.89 -5.39
CA LEU A 82 1.43 -9.36 -6.75
C LEU A 82 1.74 -8.29 -7.81
N LYS A 83 1.40 -7.04 -7.56
CA LYS A 83 1.75 -5.92 -8.45
C LYS A 83 3.25 -5.72 -8.57
N ASP A 84 3.99 -5.83 -7.46
CA ASP A 84 5.44 -5.72 -7.46
C ASP A 84 6.09 -6.85 -8.27
N ILE A 85 5.60 -8.08 -8.13
CA ILE A 85 6.05 -9.23 -8.94
C ILE A 85 5.83 -8.96 -10.44
N ILE A 86 4.66 -8.46 -10.82
CA ILE A 86 4.34 -8.12 -12.21
C ILE A 86 5.29 -7.04 -12.73
N ASN A 87 5.45 -5.94 -12.00
CA ASN A 87 6.30 -4.83 -12.40
C ASN A 87 7.78 -5.26 -12.53
N ARG A 88 8.29 -6.03 -11.57
CA ARG A 88 9.65 -6.57 -11.63
C ARG A 88 9.84 -7.51 -12.82
N SER A 89 8.90 -8.43 -13.05
CA SER A 89 8.98 -9.34 -14.19
C SER A 89 8.98 -8.59 -15.51
N ARG A 90 8.14 -7.56 -15.66
CA ARG A 90 8.12 -6.72 -16.87
C ARG A 90 9.40 -5.91 -17.04
N GLN A 91 9.94 -5.37 -15.95
CA GLN A 91 11.24 -4.71 -15.96
C GLN A 91 12.36 -5.66 -16.43
N MET A 92 12.39 -6.90 -15.94
CA MET A 92 13.35 -7.93 -16.35
C MET A 92 13.17 -8.35 -17.81
N MET A 93 11.95 -8.29 -18.33
CA MET A 93 11.62 -8.55 -19.74
C MET A 93 11.99 -7.39 -20.68
N GLY A 94 12.52 -6.29 -20.19
CA GLY A 94 12.98 -5.16 -20.98
C GLY A 94 11.99 -4.02 -21.15
N TYR A 95 10.88 -4.00 -20.40
CA TYR A 95 9.94 -2.88 -20.38
C TYR A 95 10.36 -1.80 -19.40
N ASP A 96 9.83 -0.58 -19.60
CA ASP A 96 9.82 0.49 -18.60
C ASP A 96 8.57 0.32 -17.71
N ALA A 97 8.68 -0.51 -16.68
CA ALA A 97 7.62 -0.84 -15.74
C ALA A 97 7.68 0.06 -14.49
N PHE A 98 7.38 1.35 -14.68
CA PHE A 98 7.37 2.32 -13.61
C PHE A 98 6.11 2.19 -12.75
N TYR A 99 6.28 2.10 -11.43
CA TYR A 99 5.17 2.02 -10.49
C TYR A 99 5.08 3.28 -9.65
N VAL A 100 3.93 3.94 -9.71
CA VAL A 100 3.56 5.06 -8.85
C VAL A 100 2.53 4.56 -7.85
N PRO A 101 2.87 4.48 -6.55
CA PRO A 101 1.90 4.12 -5.52
C PRO A 101 0.85 5.21 -5.37
N GLY A 102 -0.36 4.81 -4.94
CA GLY A 102 -1.44 5.76 -4.71
C GLY A 102 -2.16 5.53 -3.39
N TRP A 103 -2.91 6.54 -2.94
CA TRP A 103 -3.79 6.47 -1.77
C TRP A 103 -5.12 7.16 -2.03
N ASP A 104 -6.20 6.50 -1.57
CA ASP A 104 -7.51 7.11 -1.44
C ASP A 104 -7.62 7.81 -0.08
N CYS A 105 -7.92 9.11 -0.13
CA CYS A 105 -7.83 10.00 1.03
C CYS A 105 -9.16 10.65 1.39
N HIS A 106 -10.26 10.23 0.79
CA HIS A 106 -11.58 10.83 0.97
C HIS A 106 -12.60 9.82 1.49
N GLY A 107 -13.71 10.35 1.96
CA GLY A 107 -14.91 9.60 2.24
C GLY A 107 -15.16 9.32 3.71
N LEU A 108 -16.31 8.69 3.94
CA LEU A 108 -16.89 8.46 5.26
C LEU A 108 -15.97 7.77 6.27
N PRO A 109 -15.13 6.79 5.90
CA PRO A 109 -14.24 6.14 6.88
C PRO A 109 -13.26 7.12 7.56
N ILE A 110 -12.75 8.11 6.84
CA ILE A 110 -11.84 9.13 7.38
C ILE A 110 -12.63 10.16 8.19
N GLU A 111 -13.73 10.64 7.64
CA GLU A 111 -14.61 11.62 8.31
C GLU A 111 -15.15 11.08 9.63
N TRP A 112 -15.55 9.80 9.65
CA TRP A 112 -16.03 9.13 10.86
C TRP A 112 -14.96 9.05 11.96
N MET A 113 -13.70 8.78 11.59
CA MET A 113 -12.59 8.76 12.56
C MET A 113 -12.37 10.13 13.23
N ILE A 114 -12.49 11.21 12.45
CA ILE A 114 -12.39 12.57 12.97
C ILE A 114 -13.61 12.91 13.81
N GLU A 115 -14.81 12.52 13.39
CA GLU A 115 -16.02 12.70 14.20
C GLU A 115 -15.93 11.98 15.55
N GLU A 116 -15.46 10.73 15.57
CA GLU A 116 -15.20 9.97 16.80
C GLU A 116 -14.20 10.68 17.73
N LYS A 117 -13.16 11.29 17.16
CA LYS A 117 -12.21 12.12 17.92
C LYS A 117 -12.92 13.28 18.61
N TYR A 118 -13.80 14.00 17.91
CA TYR A 118 -14.61 15.08 18.50
C TYR A 118 -15.58 14.56 19.55
N ARG A 119 -16.28 13.48 19.27
CA ARG A 119 -17.24 12.85 20.20
C ARG A 119 -16.56 12.44 21.51
N LYS A 120 -15.38 11.83 21.45
CA LYS A 120 -14.58 11.47 22.62
C LYS A 120 -14.08 12.70 23.40
N ALA A 121 -13.89 13.82 22.72
CA ALA A 121 -13.53 15.10 23.36
C ALA A 121 -14.75 15.90 23.85
N GLY A 122 -15.98 15.35 23.77
CA GLY A 122 -17.21 16.01 24.17
C GLY A 122 -17.64 17.15 23.24
N LYS A 123 -17.12 17.17 22.00
CA LYS A 123 -17.44 18.18 20.99
C LYS A 123 -18.41 17.62 19.95
N ASN A 124 -19.25 18.49 19.39
CA ASN A 124 -20.11 18.16 18.27
C ASN A 124 -19.45 18.59 16.95
N LYS A 125 -19.33 17.67 15.97
CA LYS A 125 -18.74 18.00 14.66
C LYS A 125 -19.51 19.09 13.92
N ASP A 126 -20.85 19.15 14.11
CA ASP A 126 -21.71 20.11 13.42
C ASP A 126 -21.45 21.57 13.86
N GLU A 127 -20.74 21.76 14.98
CA GLU A 127 -20.33 23.06 15.51
C GLU A 127 -18.93 23.47 15.05
N VAL A 128 -18.20 22.54 14.39
CA VAL A 128 -16.85 22.80 13.89
C VAL A 128 -16.93 23.43 12.49
N PRO A 129 -16.15 24.51 12.21
CA PRO A 129 -16.10 25.07 10.87
C PRO A 129 -15.70 24.01 9.83
N LEU A 130 -16.43 23.95 8.72
CA LEU A 130 -16.26 22.94 7.68
C LEU A 130 -14.80 22.85 7.16
N VAL A 131 -14.15 24.00 7.01
CA VAL A 131 -12.74 24.07 6.53
C VAL A 131 -11.79 23.44 7.56
N GLU A 132 -12.04 23.64 8.84
CA GLU A 132 -11.25 23.05 9.92
C GLU A 132 -11.43 21.54 9.96
N PHE A 133 -12.66 21.05 9.89
CA PHE A 133 -12.97 19.62 9.83
C PHE A 133 -12.28 18.94 8.64
N ARG A 134 -12.36 19.55 7.44
CA ARG A 134 -11.70 19.04 6.24
C ARG A 134 -10.18 19.03 6.37
N ARG A 135 -9.61 20.04 6.99
CA ARG A 135 -8.17 20.09 7.25
C ARG A 135 -7.73 18.93 8.15
N GLU A 136 -8.48 18.67 9.23
CA GLU A 136 -8.18 17.53 10.11
C GLU A 136 -8.31 16.18 9.40
N CYS A 137 -9.28 16.03 8.51
CA CYS A 137 -9.38 14.82 7.68
C CYS A 137 -8.16 14.65 6.78
N ARG A 138 -7.65 15.72 6.14
CA ARG A 138 -6.43 15.69 5.33
C ARG A 138 -5.20 15.34 6.15
N GLU A 139 -5.04 15.95 7.32
CA GLU A 139 -3.92 15.69 8.23
C GLU A 139 -3.94 14.24 8.72
N PHE A 140 -5.10 13.71 9.04
CA PHE A 140 -5.29 12.31 9.42
C PHE A 140 -4.87 11.36 8.27
N ALA A 141 -5.36 11.59 7.06
CA ALA A 141 -5.01 10.80 5.89
C ALA A 141 -3.50 10.88 5.61
N ALA A 142 -2.89 12.07 5.68
CA ALA A 142 -1.46 12.26 5.48
C ALA A 142 -0.63 11.42 6.46
N GLY A 143 -1.01 11.40 7.74
CA GLY A 143 -0.35 10.58 8.74
C GLY A 143 -0.41 9.08 8.42
N TRP A 144 -1.55 8.59 7.93
CA TRP A 144 -1.68 7.18 7.55
C TRP A 144 -0.93 6.84 6.25
N ILE A 145 -0.83 7.77 5.32
CA ILE A 145 0.01 7.60 4.13
C ILE A 145 1.46 7.32 4.54
N ASP A 146 2.00 8.09 5.48
CA ASP A 146 3.37 7.90 5.95
C ASP A 146 3.57 6.55 6.63
N VAL A 147 2.65 6.14 7.49
CA VAL A 147 2.67 4.82 8.14
C VAL A 147 2.62 3.69 7.12
N GLN A 148 1.63 3.70 6.24
CA GLN A 148 1.46 2.65 5.23
C GLN A 148 2.62 2.62 4.21
N ARG A 149 3.20 3.77 3.87
CA ARG A 149 4.39 3.86 3.01
C ARG A 149 5.54 3.05 3.59
N GLU A 150 5.84 3.24 4.86
CA GLU A 150 6.92 2.50 5.52
C GLU A 150 6.62 1.01 5.64
N GLU A 151 5.37 0.64 5.88
CA GLU A 151 4.92 -0.75 5.90
C GLU A 151 5.05 -1.41 4.51
N PHE A 152 4.68 -0.74 3.42
CA PHE A 152 4.88 -1.23 2.05
C PHE A 152 6.36 -1.33 1.68
N LYS A 153 7.17 -0.34 2.05
CA LYS A 153 8.63 -0.42 1.89
C LYS A 153 9.20 -1.62 2.64
N ARG A 154 8.69 -1.90 3.85
CA ARG A 154 9.11 -3.09 4.62
C ARG A 154 8.78 -4.40 3.92
N LEU A 155 7.72 -4.47 3.11
CA LEU A 155 7.40 -5.60 2.25
C LEU A 155 8.32 -5.71 1.02
N GLY A 156 9.17 -4.74 0.79
CA GLY A 156 10.11 -4.73 -0.33
C GLY A 156 9.51 -4.26 -1.66
N VAL A 157 8.33 -3.66 -1.65
CA VAL A 157 7.67 -3.12 -2.85
C VAL A 157 8.48 -1.95 -3.41
N LEU A 158 8.86 -2.02 -4.68
CA LEU A 158 9.57 -0.94 -5.39
C LEU A 158 8.59 0.01 -6.07
N GLY A 159 8.83 1.31 -5.92
CA GLY A 159 8.01 2.36 -6.53
C GLY A 159 8.51 3.75 -6.21
N ASP A 160 7.90 4.75 -6.82
CA ASP A 160 8.16 6.16 -6.53
C ASP A 160 7.41 6.59 -5.26
N TRP A 161 8.00 6.27 -4.12
CA TRP A 161 7.41 6.56 -2.80
C TRP A 161 7.47 8.03 -2.43
N ASP A 162 8.28 8.82 -3.11
CA ASP A 162 8.46 10.26 -2.84
C ASP A 162 7.43 11.11 -3.57
N HIS A 163 6.89 10.60 -4.70
CA HIS A 163 5.89 11.30 -5.51
C HIS A 163 4.64 10.43 -5.73
N PRO A 164 3.93 10.04 -4.67
CA PRO A 164 2.76 9.20 -4.78
C PRO A 164 1.57 9.96 -5.40
N TYR A 165 0.67 9.20 -6.01
CA TYR A 165 -0.66 9.70 -6.34
C TYR A 165 -1.52 9.74 -5.08
N THR A 166 -2.16 10.86 -4.78
CA THR A 166 -3.15 10.95 -3.69
C THR A 166 -4.41 11.64 -4.18
N THR A 167 -5.57 11.08 -3.84
CA THR A 167 -6.85 11.66 -4.28
C THR A 167 -7.09 13.05 -3.67
N MET A 168 -6.45 13.36 -2.53
CA MET A 168 -6.53 14.66 -1.87
C MET A 168 -5.53 15.70 -2.40
N ALA A 169 -4.63 15.36 -3.33
CA ALA A 169 -3.75 16.33 -3.94
C ALA A 169 -4.57 17.32 -4.76
N TYR A 170 -4.27 18.62 -4.66
CA TYR A 170 -5.04 19.67 -5.36
C TYR A 170 -5.06 19.47 -6.87
N ASP A 171 -3.97 18.99 -7.46
CA ASP A 171 -3.92 18.66 -8.88
C ASP A 171 -4.85 17.50 -9.26
N SER A 172 -4.95 16.49 -8.39
CA SER A 172 -5.87 15.37 -8.56
C SER A 172 -7.33 15.82 -8.46
N GLU A 173 -7.65 16.62 -7.44
CA GLU A 173 -8.99 17.22 -7.28
C GLU A 173 -9.35 18.10 -8.49
N ALA A 174 -8.42 18.94 -8.95
CA ALA A 174 -8.62 19.78 -10.12
C ALA A 174 -8.85 18.95 -11.40
N GLN A 175 -8.13 17.83 -11.57
CA GLN A 175 -8.32 16.95 -12.71
C GLN A 175 -9.68 16.24 -12.68
N ILE A 176 -10.13 15.79 -11.50
CA ILE A 176 -11.47 15.22 -11.32
C ILE A 176 -12.55 16.23 -11.76
N VAL A 177 -12.43 17.48 -11.32
CA VAL A 177 -13.37 18.55 -11.71
C VAL A 177 -13.32 18.81 -13.23
N ARG A 178 -12.14 18.85 -13.84
CA ARG A 178 -12.00 19.03 -15.30
C ARG A 178 -12.70 17.92 -16.08
N GLU A 179 -12.53 16.66 -15.66
CA GLU A 179 -13.21 15.53 -16.33
C GLU A 179 -14.72 15.58 -16.11
N PHE A 180 -15.17 15.90 -14.90
CA PHE A 180 -16.60 16.04 -14.58
C PHE A 180 -17.26 17.14 -15.43
N LEU A 181 -16.59 18.28 -15.63
CA LEU A 181 -17.10 19.38 -16.46
C LEU A 181 -17.31 18.97 -17.91
N LYS A 182 -16.59 18.00 -18.46
CA LYS A 182 -16.83 17.46 -19.81
C LYS A 182 -18.21 16.84 -19.93
N PHE A 183 -18.68 16.12 -18.88
CA PHE A 183 -20.03 15.55 -18.84
C PHE A 183 -21.11 16.65 -18.77
N VAL A 184 -20.83 17.74 -18.02
CA VAL A 184 -21.72 18.89 -17.98
C VAL A 184 -21.85 19.52 -19.35
N MET A 185 -20.72 19.76 -20.04
CA MET A 185 -20.66 20.46 -21.32
C MET A 185 -21.30 19.64 -22.46
N ASN A 186 -21.28 18.33 -22.41
CA ASN A 186 -21.91 17.49 -23.43
C ASN A 186 -23.40 17.13 -23.12
N GLY A 187 -23.97 17.71 -22.04
CA GLY A 187 -25.36 17.50 -21.65
C GLY A 187 -25.62 16.15 -20.96
N GLY A 188 -24.58 15.38 -20.61
CA GLY A 188 -24.70 14.09 -19.94
C GLY A 188 -25.06 14.20 -18.45
N LEU A 189 -25.00 15.39 -17.86
CA LEU A 189 -25.33 15.61 -16.45
C LEU A 189 -26.67 16.32 -16.31
N TYR A 190 -27.54 15.81 -15.48
CA TYR A 190 -28.78 16.44 -15.09
C TYR A 190 -29.00 16.33 -13.57
N ARG A 191 -29.82 17.23 -13.02
CA ARG A 191 -30.26 17.16 -11.62
C ARG A 191 -31.54 16.37 -11.53
N GLY A 192 -31.55 15.31 -10.69
CA GLY A 192 -32.72 14.47 -10.45
C GLY A 192 -32.86 14.15 -8.97
N SER A 193 -33.99 13.49 -8.63
CA SER A 193 -34.27 12.98 -7.30
C SER A 193 -34.61 11.50 -7.36
N LYS A 194 -34.03 10.68 -6.48
CA LYS A 194 -34.45 9.31 -6.25
C LYS A 194 -34.40 8.98 -4.76
N PRO A 195 -35.24 8.04 -4.26
CA PRO A 195 -35.10 7.54 -2.91
C PRO A 195 -33.77 6.86 -2.71
N VAL A 196 -33.10 7.12 -1.58
CA VAL A 196 -31.83 6.50 -1.21
C VAL A 196 -31.86 6.13 0.28
N LEU A 197 -31.03 5.16 0.68
CA LEU A 197 -30.80 4.89 2.09
C LEU A 197 -30.09 6.09 2.71
N TRP A 198 -30.56 6.48 3.89
CA TRP A 198 -30.05 7.63 4.62
C TRP A 198 -29.63 7.24 6.03
N SER A 199 -28.42 7.51 6.42
CA SER A 199 -27.98 7.39 7.81
C SER A 199 -28.40 8.64 8.58
N VAL A 200 -29.23 8.43 9.61
CA VAL A 200 -29.65 9.52 10.52
C VAL A 200 -28.54 9.91 11.49
N VAL A 201 -27.58 9.04 11.70
CA VAL A 201 -26.43 9.26 12.60
C VAL A 201 -25.38 10.11 11.91
N GLU A 202 -24.90 9.67 10.75
CA GLU A 202 -23.88 10.37 9.94
C GLU A 202 -24.45 11.50 9.09
N LYS A 203 -25.79 11.61 9.00
CA LYS A 203 -26.52 12.62 8.22
C LYS A 203 -26.09 12.66 6.76
N THR A 204 -25.96 11.49 6.17
CA THR A 204 -25.54 11.33 4.77
C THR A 204 -26.27 10.19 4.06
N ALA A 205 -26.32 10.25 2.73
CA ALA A 205 -26.79 9.14 1.92
C ALA A 205 -25.77 8.01 1.94
N LEU A 206 -26.24 6.76 2.07
CA LEU A 206 -25.40 5.57 1.98
C LEU A 206 -25.28 5.13 0.53
N ALA A 207 -24.09 4.65 0.16
CA ALA A 207 -23.89 4.04 -1.14
C ALA A 207 -24.75 2.77 -1.26
N GLU A 208 -25.30 2.53 -2.45
CA GLU A 208 -25.92 1.25 -2.76
C GLU A 208 -24.79 0.21 -2.81
N ALA A 209 -24.70 -0.62 -1.78
CA ALA A 209 -23.93 -1.85 -1.84
C ALA A 209 -24.75 -2.84 -2.67
N GLY A 210 -24.42 -2.94 -3.97
CA GLY A 210 -24.94 -3.95 -4.85
C GLY A 210 -24.35 -5.32 -4.58
#